data_b46496cf6110790772c347271c81ca8a
#
_entry.id   b46496cf6110790772c347271c81ca8a
#
_cell.length_a   1.000
_cell.length_b   1.000
_cell.length_c   1.000
_cell.angle_alpha   90.00
_cell.angle_beta   90.00
_cell.angle_gamma   90.00
#
_symmetry.space_group_name_H-M   'P 1'
#
loop_
_entity.id
_entity.type
_entity.pdbx_description
1 polymer ?
#
loop_
_entity_poly.entity_id
_entity_poly.type
_entity_poly.pdbx_seq_one_letter_code
_entity_poly.pdbx_strand_id
1 'polypeptide(L)'
;MLFRSGYLKRTHQQFHWENAGYDSFDCFLAALSSRKRKTIRRERAEALAAGISVHWLQGSDLTESVWDAFFEFYMETGSRKWGRPYLTRSFYSMVGARMRDRIVLVMARRGGRWIAGAINFIGSDTLFGRHWGAIEHHPFMHFELCYYQAIQYAIEHKLLRVEAGAQGEHKITRGYLPRTTYSAHYIADPGLRRAIDDFLRRERAYVAAAGEELAELAPFRKT
;
A
#
# COMPACT_ATOMS: atom_id res chain seq x y z
N MET A 1 20.61 -18.53 -0.16
CA MET A 1 21.61 -18.79 0.90
C MET A 1 20.94 -19.08 2.26
N LEU A 2 20.05 -18.24 2.81
CA LEU A 2 19.42 -18.42 4.14
C LEU A 2 18.76 -19.79 4.37
N PHE A 3 18.05 -20.34 3.39
CA PHE A 3 17.37 -21.64 3.53
C PHE A 3 18.32 -22.85 3.57
N ARG A 4 19.55 -22.70 3.06
CA ARG A 4 20.61 -23.71 3.23
C ARG A 4 21.25 -23.66 4.62
N SER A 5 21.10 -22.56 5.33
CA SER A 5 21.62 -22.35 6.70
C SER A 5 20.60 -22.71 7.79
N GLY A 6 19.60 -23.53 7.47
CA GLY A 6 18.65 -24.02 8.44
C GLY A 6 17.45 -23.11 8.70
N TYR A 7 17.22 -22.06 7.94
CA TYR A 7 16.01 -21.25 8.03
C TYR A 7 14.83 -21.91 7.32
N LEU A 8 13.64 -21.79 7.91
CA LEU A 8 12.39 -22.19 7.30
C LEU A 8 11.88 -21.09 6.37
N LYS A 9 11.47 -21.48 5.18
CA LYS A 9 10.88 -20.56 4.18
C LYS A 9 9.37 -20.47 4.42
N ARG A 10 8.87 -19.26 4.61
CA ARG A 10 7.44 -18.96 4.55
C ARG A 10 7.13 -18.16 3.29
N THR A 11 5.99 -18.43 2.67
CA THR A 11 5.44 -17.63 1.59
C THR A 11 4.21 -16.88 2.09
N HIS A 12 4.08 -15.64 1.64
CA HIS A 12 2.92 -14.81 1.87
C HIS A 12 2.44 -14.24 0.55
N GLN A 13 1.21 -13.78 0.50
CA GLN A 13 0.68 -13.06 -0.63
C GLN A 13 0.55 -11.58 -0.29
N GLN A 14 1.02 -10.74 -1.20
CA GLN A 14 0.78 -9.31 -1.20
C GLN A 14 0.20 -8.87 -2.53
N PHE A 15 -0.23 -7.62 -2.60
CA PHE A 15 -0.80 -7.02 -3.81
C PHE A 15 0.10 -5.91 -4.29
N HIS A 16 0.66 -6.08 -5.49
CA HIS A 16 1.54 -5.11 -6.13
C HIS A 16 0.93 -4.62 -7.43
N TRP A 17 1.05 -3.32 -7.66
CA TRP A 17 0.86 -2.75 -8.98
C TRP A 17 2.21 -2.66 -9.68
N GLU A 18 2.27 -3.03 -10.96
CA GLU A 18 3.48 -2.97 -11.77
C GLU A 18 3.30 -1.98 -12.91
N ASN A 19 4.28 -1.12 -13.12
CA ASN A 19 4.31 -0.20 -14.22
C ASN A 19 4.73 -0.93 -15.51
N ALA A 20 3.77 -1.19 -16.38
CA ALA A 20 4.01 -1.81 -17.68
C ALA A 20 4.45 -0.78 -18.76
N GLY A 21 5.13 0.29 -18.34
CA GLY A 21 5.57 1.36 -19.24
C GLY A 21 4.49 2.42 -19.49
N TYR A 22 3.62 2.65 -18.53
CA TYR A 22 2.60 3.69 -18.64
C TYR A 22 3.23 5.09 -18.51
N ASP A 23 2.92 5.97 -19.48
CA ASP A 23 3.38 7.37 -19.48
C ASP A 23 2.46 8.29 -18.67
N SER A 24 1.21 7.85 -18.40
CA SER A 24 0.24 8.60 -17.62
C SER A 24 -0.76 7.68 -16.93
N PHE A 25 -1.45 8.22 -15.93
CA PHE A 25 -2.54 7.50 -15.26
C PHE A 25 -3.66 7.13 -16.25
N ASP A 26 -3.93 7.96 -17.26
CA ASP A 26 -4.92 7.64 -18.30
C ASP A 26 -4.45 6.48 -19.20
N CYS A 27 -3.16 6.35 -19.50
CA CYS A 27 -2.59 5.19 -20.18
C CYS A 27 -2.81 3.90 -19.36
N PHE A 28 -2.57 3.96 -18.05
CA PHE A 28 -2.90 2.86 -17.16
C PHE A 28 -4.40 2.53 -17.19
N LEU A 29 -5.27 3.53 -17.07
CA LEU A 29 -6.71 3.32 -17.16
C LEU A 29 -7.13 2.69 -18.51
N ALA A 30 -6.47 3.07 -19.61
CA ALA A 30 -6.74 2.52 -20.93
C ALA A 30 -6.41 1.02 -21.02
N ALA A 31 -5.47 0.50 -20.25
CA ALA A 31 -5.16 -0.92 -20.19
C ALA A 31 -6.23 -1.74 -19.44
N LEU A 32 -7.06 -1.11 -18.64
CA LEU A 32 -8.13 -1.77 -17.89
C LEU A 32 -9.37 -2.03 -18.78
N SER A 33 -10.18 -3.01 -18.37
CA SER A 33 -11.50 -3.21 -18.95
C SER A 33 -12.38 -1.94 -18.82
N SER A 34 -13.28 -1.72 -19.77
CA SER A 34 -14.13 -0.51 -19.82
C SER A 34 -14.92 -0.29 -18.52
N ARG A 35 -15.46 -1.38 -17.94
CA ARG A 35 -16.20 -1.32 -16.67
C ARG A 35 -15.31 -0.84 -15.52
N LYS A 36 -14.09 -1.39 -15.40
CA LYS A 36 -13.16 -1.05 -14.30
C LYS A 36 -12.64 0.38 -14.44
N ARG A 37 -12.31 0.80 -15.65
CA ARG A 37 -11.93 2.18 -15.93
C ARG A 37 -13.01 3.19 -15.53
N LYS A 38 -14.28 2.93 -15.88
CA LYS A 38 -15.41 3.77 -15.47
C LYS A 38 -15.57 3.83 -13.97
N THR A 39 -15.42 2.69 -13.29
CA THR A 39 -15.51 2.60 -11.81
C THR A 39 -14.43 3.45 -11.16
N ILE A 40 -13.16 3.34 -11.59
CA ILE A 40 -12.06 4.10 -11.00
C ILE A 40 -12.26 5.61 -11.21
N ARG A 41 -12.66 6.04 -12.41
CA ARG A 41 -12.94 7.46 -12.66
C ARG A 41 -14.05 8.01 -11.77
N ARG A 42 -15.11 7.25 -11.55
CA ARG A 42 -16.18 7.62 -10.63
C ARG A 42 -15.69 7.70 -9.19
N GLU A 43 -14.97 6.69 -8.70
CA GLU A 43 -14.43 6.66 -7.33
C GLU A 43 -13.51 7.85 -7.06
N ARG A 44 -12.62 8.20 -8.00
CA ARG A 44 -11.75 9.37 -7.90
C ARG A 44 -12.55 10.68 -7.86
N ALA A 45 -13.55 10.82 -8.72
CA ALA A 45 -14.41 12.02 -8.77
C ALA A 45 -15.20 12.19 -7.45
N GLU A 46 -15.74 11.11 -6.90
CA GLU A 46 -16.47 11.13 -5.61
C GLU A 46 -15.53 11.40 -4.43
N ALA A 47 -14.33 10.84 -4.42
CA ALA A 47 -13.34 11.07 -3.36
C ALA A 47 -12.89 12.55 -3.30
N LEU A 48 -12.82 13.22 -4.45
CA LEU A 48 -12.40 14.62 -4.57
C LEU A 48 -13.58 15.61 -4.58
N ALA A 49 -14.79 15.11 -4.39
CA ALA A 49 -15.97 15.97 -4.24
C ALA A 49 -15.87 16.86 -2.99
N ALA A 50 -16.81 17.77 -2.82
CA ALA A 50 -16.90 18.65 -1.64
C ALA A 50 -15.67 19.56 -1.41
N GLY A 51 -14.95 19.94 -2.47
CA GLY A 51 -13.80 20.85 -2.41
C GLY A 51 -12.56 20.23 -1.76
N ILE A 52 -12.40 18.91 -1.87
CA ILE A 52 -11.21 18.21 -1.39
C ILE A 52 -10.09 18.30 -2.44
N SER A 53 -8.89 18.66 -2.01
CA SER A 53 -7.65 18.62 -2.78
C SER A 53 -6.68 17.61 -2.20
N VAL A 54 -5.85 16.98 -3.05
CA VAL A 54 -4.81 16.05 -2.64
C VAL A 54 -3.45 16.62 -2.97
N HIS A 55 -2.50 16.45 -2.04
CA HIS A 55 -1.15 17.00 -2.12
C HIS A 55 -0.13 15.90 -1.82
N TRP A 56 0.96 15.88 -2.56
CA TRP A 56 2.14 15.07 -2.28
C TRP A 56 3.17 15.93 -1.53
N LEU A 57 3.42 15.60 -0.30
CA LEU A 57 4.37 16.32 0.55
C LEU A 57 5.65 15.50 0.68
N GLN A 58 6.80 16.13 0.42
CA GLN A 58 8.12 15.51 0.43
C GLN A 58 9.18 16.49 0.94
N GLY A 59 10.34 15.99 1.32
CA GLY A 59 11.50 16.82 1.67
C GLY A 59 11.15 17.88 2.72
N SER A 60 11.26 19.17 2.35
CA SER A 60 10.97 20.31 3.23
C SER A 60 9.50 20.50 3.58
N ASP A 61 8.57 19.90 2.84
CA ASP A 61 7.14 19.99 3.13
C ASP A 61 6.74 19.18 4.37
N LEU A 62 7.59 18.21 4.76
CA LEU A 62 7.39 17.34 5.92
C LEU A 62 7.72 18.05 7.22
N THR A 63 6.96 19.10 7.53
CA THR A 63 7.10 19.89 8.75
C THR A 63 6.51 19.17 9.98
N GLU A 64 6.87 19.63 11.19
CA GLU A 64 6.31 19.06 12.42
C GLU A 64 4.78 19.19 12.47
N SER A 65 4.21 20.30 11.98
CA SER A 65 2.76 20.48 11.91
C SER A 65 2.06 19.50 10.95
N VAL A 66 2.73 19.13 9.86
CA VAL A 66 2.24 18.08 8.95
C VAL A 66 2.29 16.72 9.63
N TRP A 67 3.35 16.41 10.38
CA TRP A 67 3.45 15.19 11.16
C TRP A 67 2.43 15.12 12.30
N ASP A 68 2.09 16.24 12.94
CA ASP A 68 1.02 16.32 13.94
C ASP A 68 -0.32 15.91 13.32
N ALA A 69 -0.68 16.47 12.17
CA ALA A 69 -1.90 16.13 11.47
C ALA A 69 -1.93 14.64 11.05
N PHE A 70 -0.83 14.14 10.47
CA PHE A 70 -0.78 12.74 10.07
C PHE A 70 -0.84 11.78 11.26
N PHE A 71 -0.20 12.13 12.38
CA PHE A 71 -0.27 11.33 13.60
C PHE A 71 -1.69 11.27 14.18
N GLU A 72 -2.43 12.38 14.15
CA GLU A 72 -3.86 12.39 14.51
C GLU A 72 -4.66 11.37 13.67
N PHE A 73 -4.43 11.32 12.35
CA PHE A 73 -5.09 10.35 11.46
C PHE A 73 -4.69 8.92 11.75
N TYR A 74 -3.41 8.68 12.02
CA TYR A 74 -2.90 7.36 12.39
C TYR A 74 -3.52 6.86 13.68
N MET A 75 -3.61 7.71 14.70
CA MET A 75 -4.22 7.37 15.98
C MET A 75 -5.72 7.10 15.85
N GLU A 76 -6.45 7.96 15.16
CA GLU A 76 -7.89 7.84 14.96
C GLU A 76 -8.26 6.54 14.21
N THR A 77 -7.55 6.25 13.12
CA THR A 77 -7.80 5.03 12.33
C THR A 77 -7.34 3.76 13.07
N GLY A 78 -6.24 3.83 13.79
CA GLY A 78 -5.71 2.71 14.56
C GLY A 78 -6.59 2.32 15.74
N SER A 79 -7.12 3.31 16.47
CA SER A 79 -7.98 3.10 17.63
C SER A 79 -9.30 2.39 17.27
N ARG A 80 -9.84 2.65 16.07
CA ARG A 80 -11.07 2.03 15.57
C ARG A 80 -10.89 0.57 15.12
N LYS A 81 -9.67 0.16 14.79
CA LYS A 81 -9.48 -1.15 14.15
C LYS A 81 -9.08 -2.28 15.09
N TRP A 82 -8.11 -2.14 15.94
CA TRP A 82 -7.57 -3.28 16.72
C TRP A 82 -6.62 -2.87 17.87
N GLY A 83 -7.04 -2.01 18.77
CA GLY A 83 -6.23 -1.66 19.92
C GLY A 83 -5.38 -0.40 19.71
N ARG A 84 -4.32 -0.25 20.48
CA ARG A 84 -3.49 0.96 20.43
C ARG A 84 -2.52 0.93 19.26
N PRO A 85 -2.44 2.00 18.44
CA PRO A 85 -1.37 2.18 17.48
C PRO A 85 0.00 2.10 18.18
N TYR A 86 0.95 1.39 17.59
CA TYR A 86 2.25 1.09 18.24
C TYR A 86 3.34 2.14 17.96
N LEU A 87 3.18 2.98 16.94
CA LEU A 87 4.12 4.06 16.64
C LEU A 87 3.80 5.30 17.46
N THR A 88 4.85 5.94 17.96
CA THR A 88 4.74 7.20 18.70
C THR A 88 4.84 8.39 17.77
N ARG A 89 4.43 9.58 18.23
CA ARG A 89 4.58 10.82 17.47
C ARG A 89 6.05 11.12 17.11
N SER A 90 6.96 10.85 18.04
CA SER A 90 8.41 11.05 17.84
C SER A 90 9.00 10.15 16.74
N PHE A 91 8.40 9.00 16.45
CA PHE A 91 8.79 8.17 15.32
C PHE A 91 8.71 8.95 13.99
N TYR A 92 7.64 9.70 13.78
CA TYR A 92 7.43 10.46 12.54
C TYR A 92 8.42 11.63 12.40
N SER A 93 8.74 12.36 13.49
CA SER A 93 9.81 13.36 13.47
C SER A 93 11.16 12.76 13.13
N MET A 94 11.49 11.61 13.76
CA MET A 94 12.75 10.93 13.51
C MET A 94 12.87 10.42 12.07
N VAL A 95 11.82 9.83 11.53
CA VAL A 95 11.78 9.33 10.15
C VAL A 95 11.86 10.51 9.17
N GLY A 96 11.10 11.58 9.42
CA GLY A 96 11.16 12.82 8.64
C GLY A 96 12.55 13.44 8.61
N ALA A 97 13.25 13.46 9.74
CA ALA A 97 14.60 14.00 9.82
C ALA A 97 15.64 13.14 9.06
N ARG A 98 15.49 11.81 9.08
CA ARG A 98 16.51 10.87 8.54
C ARG A 98 16.22 10.38 7.12
N MET A 99 14.97 10.41 6.68
CA MET A 99 14.50 9.77 5.45
C MET A 99 13.59 10.66 4.61
N ARG A 100 13.56 11.98 4.85
CA ARG A 100 12.60 12.89 4.19
C ARG A 100 12.58 12.80 2.67
N ASP A 101 13.72 12.51 2.03
CA ASP A 101 13.85 12.37 0.58
C ASP A 101 13.39 10.97 0.08
N ARG A 102 13.03 10.09 1.01
CA ARG A 102 12.54 8.73 0.77
C ARG A 102 11.10 8.54 1.25
N ILE A 103 10.39 9.64 1.48
CA ILE A 103 9.00 9.63 1.93
C ILE A 103 8.18 10.49 0.98
N VAL A 104 7.02 9.97 0.58
CA VAL A 104 5.93 10.79 0.08
C VAL A 104 4.70 10.59 0.97
N LEU A 105 4.26 11.70 1.54
CA LEU A 105 3.05 11.78 2.35
C LEU A 105 1.93 12.32 1.45
N VAL A 106 0.96 11.47 1.11
CA VAL A 106 -0.20 11.83 0.31
C VAL A 106 -1.28 12.35 1.24
N MET A 107 -1.57 13.65 1.20
CA MET A 107 -2.46 14.33 2.15
C MET A 107 -3.68 14.92 1.44
N ALA A 108 -4.87 14.68 2.00
CA ALA A 108 -6.11 15.31 1.55
C ALA A 108 -6.44 16.53 2.42
N ARG A 109 -6.88 17.62 1.77
CA ARG A 109 -7.21 18.90 2.41
C ARG A 109 -8.60 19.35 2.01
N ARG A 110 -9.37 19.84 2.99
CA ARG A 110 -10.69 20.44 2.78
C ARG A 110 -10.83 21.70 3.65
N GLY A 111 -11.30 22.79 3.06
CA GLY A 111 -11.49 24.05 3.79
C GLY A 111 -10.23 24.55 4.52
N GLY A 112 -9.03 24.35 3.95
CA GLY A 112 -7.76 24.75 4.57
C GLY A 112 -7.20 23.77 5.60
N ARG A 113 -7.94 22.71 6.01
CA ARG A 113 -7.53 21.73 7.03
C ARG A 113 -7.15 20.39 6.38
N TRP A 114 -6.10 19.75 6.89
CA TRP A 114 -5.80 18.35 6.57
C TRP A 114 -6.85 17.43 7.20
N ILE A 115 -7.36 16.47 6.43
CA ILE A 115 -8.47 15.57 6.83
C ILE A 115 -8.16 14.10 6.74
N ALA A 116 -7.18 13.72 5.90
CA ALA A 116 -6.74 12.35 5.72
C ALA A 116 -5.32 12.32 5.16
N GLY A 117 -4.62 11.20 5.31
CA GLY A 117 -3.28 11.04 4.76
C GLY A 117 -2.84 9.59 4.65
N ALA A 118 -1.89 9.34 3.73
CA ALA A 118 -1.23 8.06 3.54
C ALA A 118 0.27 8.25 3.41
N ILE A 119 1.06 7.55 4.23
CA ILE A 119 2.52 7.57 4.15
C ILE A 119 3.01 6.44 3.27
N ASN A 120 3.91 6.78 2.35
CA ASN A 120 4.61 5.83 1.50
C ASN A 120 6.11 6.06 1.59
N PHE A 121 6.89 4.97 1.49
CA PHE A 121 8.34 5.01 1.43
C PHE A 121 8.82 4.75 0.01
N ILE A 122 9.84 5.50 -0.41
CA ILE A 122 10.39 5.44 -1.76
C ILE A 122 11.66 4.59 -1.73
N GLY A 123 11.62 3.44 -2.40
CA GLY A 123 12.79 2.60 -2.67
C GLY A 123 13.57 3.06 -3.89
N SER A 124 14.39 2.17 -4.45
CA SER A 124 15.11 2.43 -5.71
C SER A 124 14.19 2.47 -6.92
N ASP A 125 13.21 1.60 -6.95
CA ASP A 125 12.27 1.37 -8.06
C ASP A 125 10.83 1.10 -7.61
N THR A 126 10.58 1.12 -6.30
CA THR A 126 9.32 0.68 -5.70
C THR A 126 8.82 1.70 -4.69
N LEU A 127 7.51 1.98 -4.71
CA LEU A 127 6.80 2.74 -3.70
C LEU A 127 6.13 1.79 -2.71
N PHE A 128 6.42 1.94 -1.43
CA PHE A 128 5.90 1.10 -0.35
C PHE A 128 4.83 1.82 0.44
N GLY A 129 3.56 1.51 0.21
CA GLY A 129 2.45 2.01 1.02
C GLY A 129 2.49 1.41 2.44
N ARG A 130 2.36 2.26 3.49
CA ARG A 130 2.54 1.78 4.87
C ARG A 130 1.35 2.02 5.79
N HIS A 131 1.05 3.24 6.11
CA HIS A 131 -0.07 3.59 6.99
C HIS A 131 -0.94 4.65 6.33
N TRP A 132 -2.22 4.62 6.65
CA TRP A 132 -3.14 5.67 6.31
C TRP A 132 -4.06 5.96 7.47
N GLY A 133 -4.66 7.14 7.47
CA GLY A 133 -5.70 7.49 8.42
C GLY A 133 -6.50 8.69 7.96
N ALA A 134 -7.63 8.92 8.62
CA ALA A 134 -8.54 10.01 8.33
C ALA A 134 -9.34 10.39 9.58
N ILE A 135 -9.60 11.68 9.73
CA ILE A 135 -10.49 12.24 10.77
C ILE A 135 -11.87 12.58 10.22
N GLU A 136 -12.02 12.56 8.90
CA GLU A 136 -13.31 12.70 8.23
C GLU A 136 -13.58 11.50 7.35
N HIS A 137 -14.85 11.08 7.27
CA HIS A 137 -15.26 10.00 6.40
C HIS A 137 -15.79 10.56 5.06
N HIS A 138 -15.05 10.26 3.99
CA HIS A 138 -15.45 10.55 2.61
C HIS A 138 -15.45 9.27 1.77
N PRO A 139 -16.43 9.07 0.89
CA PRO A 139 -16.48 7.91 0.00
C PRO A 139 -15.18 7.78 -0.80
N PHE A 140 -14.64 6.57 -0.87
CA PHE A 140 -13.44 6.20 -1.66
C PHE A 140 -12.13 6.95 -1.32
N MET A 141 -12.10 7.81 -0.28
CA MET A 141 -10.89 8.54 0.12
C MET A 141 -9.71 7.60 0.38
N HIS A 142 -9.95 6.45 1.05
CA HIS A 142 -8.93 5.43 1.23
C HIS A 142 -8.35 4.94 -0.10
N PHE A 143 -9.20 4.71 -1.11
CA PHE A 143 -8.75 4.23 -2.41
C PHE A 143 -8.00 5.32 -3.18
N GLU A 144 -8.47 6.56 -3.08
CA GLU A 144 -7.78 7.68 -3.71
C GLU A 144 -6.37 7.84 -3.16
N LEU A 145 -6.21 7.96 -1.83
CA LEU A 145 -4.91 8.25 -1.24
C LEU A 145 -3.94 7.05 -1.26
N CYS A 146 -4.45 5.83 -1.00
CA CYS A 146 -3.59 4.65 -0.84
C CYS A 146 -3.30 3.92 -2.15
N TYR A 147 -4.15 4.06 -3.17
CA TYR A 147 -3.99 3.29 -4.41
C TYR A 147 -3.85 4.18 -5.64
N TYR A 148 -4.78 5.09 -5.91
CA TYR A 148 -4.75 5.86 -7.15
C TYR A 148 -3.63 6.90 -7.16
N GLN A 149 -3.44 7.60 -6.08
CA GLN A 149 -2.35 8.56 -5.93
C GLN A 149 -0.98 7.85 -5.91
N ALA A 150 -0.89 6.67 -5.28
CA ALA A 150 0.34 5.89 -5.29
C ALA A 150 0.73 5.41 -6.69
N ILE A 151 -0.26 4.93 -7.49
CA ILE A 151 -0.03 4.57 -8.90
C ILE A 151 0.38 5.78 -9.72
N GLN A 152 -0.35 6.90 -9.57
CA GLN A 152 -0.06 8.13 -10.29
C GLN A 152 1.34 8.63 -9.97
N TYR A 153 1.70 8.68 -8.69
CA TYR A 153 3.05 9.03 -8.23
C TYR A 153 4.11 8.12 -8.85
N ALA A 154 3.89 6.80 -8.83
CA ALA A 154 4.84 5.84 -9.39
C ALA A 154 5.04 6.03 -10.91
N ILE A 155 3.99 6.33 -11.66
CA ILE A 155 4.08 6.63 -13.10
C ILE A 155 4.91 7.89 -13.33
N GLU A 156 4.56 9.00 -12.66
CA GLU A 156 5.22 10.29 -12.83
C GLU A 156 6.71 10.27 -12.44
N HIS A 157 7.06 9.44 -11.44
CA HIS A 157 8.44 9.27 -10.97
C HIS A 157 9.15 8.05 -11.58
N LYS A 158 8.54 7.40 -12.59
CA LYS A 158 9.11 6.25 -13.31
C LYS A 158 9.50 5.08 -12.40
N LEU A 159 8.76 4.90 -11.30
CA LEU A 159 8.92 3.74 -10.45
C LEU A 159 8.29 2.51 -11.13
N LEU A 160 8.90 1.35 -10.91
CA LEU A 160 8.49 0.10 -11.54
C LEU A 160 7.30 -0.54 -10.80
N ARG A 161 7.08 -0.21 -9.51
CA ARG A 161 6.15 -0.94 -8.66
C ARG A 161 5.57 -0.10 -7.54
N VAL A 162 4.33 -0.46 -7.14
CA VAL A 162 3.72 -0.02 -5.88
C VAL A 162 3.33 -1.24 -5.06
N GLU A 163 3.80 -1.35 -3.83
CA GLU A 163 3.43 -2.39 -2.88
C GLU A 163 2.36 -1.86 -1.91
N ALA A 164 1.20 -2.51 -1.90
CA ALA A 164 0.05 -2.08 -1.10
C ALA A 164 -0.27 -3.03 0.08
N GLY A 165 0.66 -3.94 0.42
CA GLY A 165 0.52 -4.89 1.52
C GLY A 165 -0.38 -6.10 1.23
N ALA A 166 -0.62 -6.93 2.25
CA ALA A 166 -1.17 -8.28 2.12
C ALA A 166 -2.70 -8.38 2.10
N GLN A 167 -3.43 -7.41 2.67
CA GLN A 167 -4.88 -7.53 2.85
C GLN A 167 -5.67 -6.80 1.78
N GLY A 168 -6.82 -7.36 1.41
CA GLY A 168 -7.85 -6.70 0.63
C GLY A 168 -7.86 -7.04 -0.87
N GLU A 169 -8.68 -8.02 -1.25
CA GLU A 169 -8.93 -8.40 -2.65
C GLU A 169 -9.48 -7.26 -3.51
N HIS A 170 -10.12 -6.26 -2.87
CA HIS A 170 -10.56 -5.04 -3.55
C HIS A 170 -9.42 -4.31 -4.30
N LYS A 171 -8.16 -4.57 -3.95
CA LYS A 171 -6.97 -4.05 -4.64
C LYS A 171 -6.86 -4.58 -6.08
N ILE A 172 -7.26 -5.83 -6.32
CA ILE A 172 -7.20 -6.46 -7.64
C ILE A 172 -8.00 -5.63 -8.65
N THR A 173 -9.21 -5.24 -8.29
CA THR A 173 -10.06 -4.44 -9.18
C THR A 173 -9.49 -3.07 -9.53
N ARG A 174 -8.42 -2.64 -8.86
CA ARG A 174 -7.68 -1.38 -9.02
C ARG A 174 -6.30 -1.57 -9.66
N GLY A 175 -6.02 -2.80 -10.16
CA GLY A 175 -4.79 -3.08 -10.90
C GLY A 175 -3.64 -3.63 -10.07
N TYR A 176 -3.83 -3.85 -8.76
CA TYR A 176 -2.84 -4.51 -7.91
C TYR A 176 -3.01 -6.02 -7.98
N LEU A 177 -2.06 -6.71 -8.53
CA LEU A 177 -2.11 -8.15 -8.70
C LEU A 177 -1.47 -8.90 -7.52
N PRO A 178 -1.90 -10.14 -7.25
CA PRO A 178 -1.28 -10.98 -6.24
C PRO A 178 0.18 -11.27 -6.58
N ARG A 179 1.06 -11.13 -5.59
CA ARG A 179 2.49 -11.43 -5.68
C ARG A 179 2.94 -12.21 -4.47
N THR A 180 3.68 -13.28 -4.70
CA THR A 180 4.28 -14.07 -3.62
C THR A 180 5.45 -13.33 -3.01
N THR A 181 5.43 -13.15 -1.70
CA THR A 181 6.55 -12.63 -0.91
C THR A 181 7.12 -13.72 -0.01
N TYR A 182 8.34 -13.54 0.45
CA TYR A 182 9.07 -14.56 1.17
C TYR A 182 9.60 -14.01 2.49
N SER A 183 9.55 -14.87 3.53
CA SER A 183 10.25 -14.62 4.79
C SER A 183 11.03 -15.84 5.23
N ALA A 184 12.09 -15.62 6.00
CA ALA A 184 12.96 -16.67 6.53
C ALA A 184 12.89 -16.66 8.05
N HIS A 185 12.63 -17.83 8.66
CA HIS A 185 12.42 -17.99 10.09
C HIS A 185 13.41 -19.00 10.67
N TYR A 186 14.17 -18.59 11.69
CA TYR A 186 15.00 -19.51 12.46
C TYR A 186 14.27 -19.93 13.73
N ILE A 187 14.13 -21.23 13.94
CA ILE A 187 13.50 -21.82 15.11
C ILE A 187 14.53 -22.71 15.79
N ALA A 188 14.95 -22.33 16.98
CA ALA A 188 16.02 -23.04 17.71
C ALA A 188 15.57 -24.41 18.25
N ASP A 189 14.35 -24.49 18.78
CA ASP A 189 13.81 -25.75 19.30
C ASP A 189 13.50 -26.73 18.16
N PRO A 190 14.09 -27.97 18.17
CA PRO A 190 13.91 -28.92 17.08
C PRO A 190 12.48 -29.49 16.97
N GLY A 191 11.74 -29.59 18.07
CA GLY A 191 10.37 -30.08 18.11
C GLY A 191 9.42 -29.06 17.46
N LEU A 192 9.48 -27.82 17.94
CA LEU A 192 8.72 -26.70 17.40
C LEU A 192 9.06 -26.44 15.93
N ARG A 193 10.35 -26.55 15.57
CA ARG A 193 10.81 -26.40 14.19
C ARG A 193 10.14 -27.42 13.26
N ARG A 194 10.07 -28.70 13.63
CA ARG A 194 9.39 -29.73 12.81
C ARG A 194 7.91 -29.40 12.62
N ALA A 195 7.21 -29.06 13.69
CA ALA A 195 5.80 -28.71 13.65
C ALA A 195 5.53 -27.50 12.72
N ILE A 196 6.37 -26.46 12.84
CA ILE A 196 6.27 -25.28 11.99
C ILE A 196 6.60 -25.62 10.52
N ASP A 197 7.62 -26.43 10.23
CA ASP A 197 7.94 -26.82 8.85
C ASP A 197 6.81 -27.57 8.18
N ASP A 198 6.15 -28.49 8.91
CA ASP A 198 4.99 -29.21 8.44
C ASP A 198 3.79 -28.29 8.15
N PHE A 199 3.55 -27.33 9.03
CA PHE A 199 2.56 -26.28 8.80
C PHE A 199 2.88 -25.43 7.55
N LEU A 200 4.12 -24.95 7.44
CA LEU A 200 4.56 -24.08 6.32
C LEU A 200 4.53 -24.80 4.98
N ARG A 201 4.71 -26.12 4.92
CA ARG A 201 4.54 -26.89 3.67
C ARG A 201 3.12 -26.81 3.15
N ARG A 202 2.13 -26.96 4.03
CA ARG A 202 0.69 -26.86 3.68
C ARG A 202 0.31 -25.41 3.36
N GLU A 203 0.77 -24.46 4.15
CA GLU A 203 0.52 -23.04 3.92
C GLU A 203 1.04 -22.58 2.55
N ARG A 204 2.25 -23.01 2.14
CA ARG A 204 2.81 -22.66 0.81
C ARG A 204 1.95 -23.19 -0.35
N ALA A 205 1.44 -24.39 -0.26
CA ALA A 205 0.54 -24.95 -1.27
C ALA A 205 -0.77 -24.15 -1.36
N TYR A 206 -1.36 -23.82 -0.21
CA TYR A 206 -2.56 -22.98 -0.14
C TYR A 206 -2.33 -21.59 -0.73
N VAL A 207 -1.24 -20.90 -0.35
CA VAL A 207 -0.90 -19.56 -0.86
C VAL A 207 -0.70 -19.58 -2.38
N ALA A 208 -0.09 -20.64 -2.92
CA ALA A 208 0.11 -20.75 -4.36
C ALA A 208 -1.24 -20.89 -5.10
N ALA A 209 -2.11 -21.80 -4.66
CA ALA A 209 -3.43 -22.00 -5.27
C ALA A 209 -4.30 -20.74 -5.18
N ALA A 210 -4.38 -20.13 -3.99
CA ALA A 210 -5.12 -18.87 -3.80
C ALA A 210 -4.58 -17.74 -4.69
N GLY A 211 -3.26 -17.69 -4.91
CA GLY A 211 -2.64 -16.70 -5.80
C GLY A 211 -3.06 -16.87 -7.27
N GLU A 212 -3.18 -18.09 -7.75
CA GLU A 212 -3.66 -18.41 -9.11
C GLU A 212 -5.12 -18.00 -9.29
N GLU A 213 -6.00 -18.37 -8.35
CA GLU A 213 -7.43 -17.99 -8.39
C GLU A 213 -7.61 -16.47 -8.39
N LEU A 214 -6.86 -15.75 -7.56
CA LEU A 214 -6.93 -14.30 -7.51
C LEU A 214 -6.37 -13.61 -8.77
N ALA A 215 -5.39 -14.21 -9.44
CA ALA A 215 -4.84 -13.68 -10.68
C ALA A 215 -5.86 -13.68 -11.82
N GLU A 216 -6.82 -14.65 -11.82
CA GLU A 216 -7.90 -14.68 -12.80
C GLU A 216 -8.85 -13.48 -12.71
N LEU A 217 -8.91 -12.83 -11.55
CA LEU A 217 -9.74 -11.63 -11.31
C LEU A 217 -9.08 -10.33 -11.83
N ALA A 218 -7.95 -10.44 -12.52
CA ALA A 218 -7.22 -9.28 -13.03
C ALA A 218 -8.12 -8.34 -13.84
N PRO A 219 -8.04 -7.02 -13.63
CA PRO A 219 -8.97 -6.06 -14.23
C PRO A 219 -8.60 -5.64 -15.65
N PHE A 220 -7.48 -6.13 -16.18
CA PHE A 220 -6.94 -5.76 -17.47
C PHE A 220 -7.77 -6.34 -18.62
N ARG A 221 -7.63 -5.72 -19.80
CA ARG A 221 -8.25 -6.28 -21.02
C ARG A 221 -7.63 -7.64 -21.32
N LYS A 222 -8.49 -8.60 -21.67
CA LYS A 222 -8.02 -9.85 -22.29
C LYS A 222 -7.61 -9.49 -23.73
N THR A 223 -6.37 -9.69 -24.07
CA THR A 223 -5.86 -9.66 -25.45
C THR A 223 -6.38 -10.85 -26.21
#